data_dda29db68928b76ae7c643fdf8da3ace
#
_entry.id   dda29db68928b76ae7c643fdf8da3ace
#
_cell.length_a   1.000
_cell.length_b   1.000
_cell.length_c   1.000
_cell.angle_alpha   90.00
_cell.angle_beta   90.00
_cell.angle_gamma   90.00
#
_symmetry.space_group_name_H-M   'P 1'
#
loop_
_entity.id
_entity.type
_entity.pdbx_description
1 polymer ?
#
loop_
_entity_poly.entity_id
_entity_poly.type
_entity_poly.pdbx_seq_one_letter_code
_entity_poly.pdbx_strand_id
1 'polypeptide(L)'
;MLASVQADKPASFRISDLLYWKDVMNNSIHLEDDSMCYACGKKNDKGLHLKFAFSEKDKSVETKFMPSEAHQGWKGIVHGGIIATLMDEAMAKLVHFMGYHAVTASLDVRYKSVAKTLEALPVRAEVSKIAKRLIYTKAIASAGDGKVVAEASAKLMVY
;
A
#
# COMPACT_ATOMS: atom_id res chain seq x y z
N MET A 1 -17.63 17.11 28.04
CA MET A 1 -17.96 17.63 26.69
C MET A 1 -17.17 16.79 25.67
N LEU A 2 -17.81 15.82 25.03
CA LEU A 2 -17.20 14.99 24.00
C LEU A 2 -17.45 15.69 22.65
N ALA A 3 -16.37 16.17 22.04
CA ALA A 3 -16.45 16.74 20.69
C ALA A 3 -16.71 15.60 19.68
N SER A 4 -17.85 15.67 19.00
CA SER A 4 -18.23 14.78 17.91
C SER A 4 -17.27 14.98 16.74
N VAL A 5 -16.45 13.97 16.47
CA VAL A 5 -15.68 13.90 15.21
C VAL A 5 -16.69 13.59 14.09
N GLN A 6 -17.02 14.62 13.34
CA GLN A 6 -17.80 14.48 12.11
C GLN A 6 -16.94 13.76 11.07
N ALA A 7 -17.32 12.53 10.72
CA ALA A 7 -16.67 11.78 9.64
C ALA A 7 -16.98 12.50 8.31
N ASP A 8 -15.94 13.05 7.68
CA ASP A 8 -16.05 13.61 6.33
C ASP A 8 -16.58 12.56 5.36
N LYS A 9 -17.64 12.91 4.65
CA LYS A 9 -18.19 12.08 3.58
C LYS A 9 -17.09 11.85 2.53
N PRO A 10 -16.91 10.60 2.04
CA PRO A 10 -15.95 10.35 0.98
C PRO A 10 -16.30 11.21 -0.24
N ALA A 11 -15.29 11.86 -0.83
CA ALA A 11 -15.44 12.65 -2.04
C ALA A 11 -16.23 11.86 -3.09
N SER A 12 -17.24 12.50 -3.67
CA SER A 12 -18.18 11.90 -4.64
C SER A 12 -17.40 11.35 -5.84
N PHE A 13 -17.51 10.06 -6.06
CA PHE A 13 -17.00 9.37 -7.24
C PHE A 13 -17.66 9.98 -8.48
N ARG A 14 -16.88 10.57 -9.40
CA ARG A 14 -17.42 11.24 -10.58
C ARG A 14 -17.79 10.24 -11.66
N ILE A 15 -18.76 10.58 -12.51
CA ILE A 15 -19.16 9.77 -13.68
C ILE A 15 -17.97 9.51 -14.62
N SER A 16 -17.05 10.48 -14.74
CA SER A 16 -15.78 10.34 -15.47
C SER A 16 -14.89 9.19 -14.95
N ASP A 17 -14.89 8.96 -13.63
CA ASP A 17 -14.12 7.88 -13.03
C ASP A 17 -14.74 6.51 -13.38
N LEU A 18 -16.07 6.45 -13.49
CA LEU A 18 -16.80 5.25 -13.94
C LEU A 18 -16.53 4.91 -15.40
N LEU A 19 -16.40 5.91 -16.28
CA LEU A 19 -16.11 5.68 -17.72
C LEU A 19 -14.66 5.21 -17.90
N TYR A 20 -13.70 5.86 -17.26
CA TYR A 20 -12.30 5.44 -17.27
C TYR A 20 -12.14 3.97 -16.82
N TRP A 21 -12.82 3.61 -15.71
CA TRP A 21 -12.77 2.24 -15.19
C TRP A 21 -13.55 1.23 -16.04
N LYS A 22 -14.58 1.65 -16.78
CA LYS A 22 -15.28 0.78 -17.75
C LYS A 22 -14.38 0.36 -18.90
N ASP A 23 -13.56 1.26 -19.41
CA ASP A 23 -12.62 0.96 -20.49
C ASP A 23 -11.47 0.06 -20.01
N VAL A 24 -10.97 0.28 -18.81
CA VAL A 24 -10.00 -0.60 -18.15
C VAL A 24 -10.60 -1.98 -17.86
N MET A 25 -11.90 -2.07 -17.58
CA MET A 25 -12.59 -3.34 -17.24
C MET A 25 -13.02 -4.18 -18.45
N ASN A 26 -13.14 -3.58 -19.64
CA ASN A 26 -13.45 -4.31 -20.87
C ASN A 26 -12.22 -5.00 -21.49
N ASN A 27 -11.00 -4.60 -21.12
CA ASN A 27 -9.80 -5.35 -21.44
C ASN A 27 -9.57 -6.41 -20.37
N SER A 28 -9.57 -7.67 -20.75
CA SER A 28 -9.12 -8.76 -19.87
C SER A 28 -7.63 -8.57 -19.56
N ILE A 29 -7.32 -7.86 -18.46
CA ILE A 29 -5.95 -7.69 -18.00
C ILE A 29 -5.47 -9.04 -17.51
N HIS A 30 -4.46 -9.59 -18.20
CA HIS A 30 -3.77 -10.77 -17.73
C HIS A 30 -2.65 -10.35 -16.78
N LEU A 31 -2.81 -10.65 -15.49
CA LEU A 31 -1.81 -10.35 -14.47
C LEU A 31 -0.86 -11.54 -14.34
N GLU A 32 0.36 -11.38 -14.85
CA GLU A 32 1.42 -12.38 -14.76
C GLU A 32 2.53 -11.89 -13.84
N ASP A 33 2.98 -12.75 -12.93
CA ASP A 33 4.14 -12.48 -12.07
C ASP A 33 5.40 -13.06 -12.72
N ASP A 34 6.22 -12.19 -13.30
CA ASP A 34 7.53 -12.52 -13.88
C ASP A 34 8.70 -12.34 -12.90
N SER A 35 8.40 -12.03 -11.66
CA SER A 35 9.35 -11.71 -10.58
C SER A 35 10.14 -10.41 -10.79
N MET A 36 9.63 -9.49 -11.64
CA MET A 36 10.24 -8.18 -11.92
C MET A 36 9.56 -7.02 -11.19
N CYS A 37 8.61 -7.27 -10.29
CA CYS A 37 7.99 -6.20 -9.49
C CYS A 37 9.06 -5.33 -8.81
N TYR A 38 8.93 -4.00 -8.93
CA TYR A 38 9.88 -3.06 -8.33
C TYR A 38 9.94 -3.19 -6.80
N ALA A 39 8.81 -3.45 -6.15
CA ALA A 39 8.76 -3.54 -4.69
C ALA A 39 9.25 -4.90 -4.16
N CYS A 40 8.84 -6.02 -4.76
CA CYS A 40 9.08 -7.35 -4.19
C CYS A 40 9.73 -8.36 -5.15
N GLY A 41 9.96 -8.00 -6.41
CA GLY A 41 10.48 -8.89 -7.44
C GLY A 41 11.93 -9.34 -7.17
N LYS A 42 12.13 -10.65 -7.11
CA LYS A 42 13.46 -11.23 -6.81
C LYS A 42 14.45 -11.06 -7.94
N LYS A 43 13.99 -10.88 -9.18
CA LYS A 43 14.82 -10.72 -10.38
C LYS A 43 15.12 -9.26 -10.71
N ASN A 44 14.46 -8.30 -10.06
CA ASN A 44 14.68 -6.89 -10.32
C ASN A 44 15.81 -6.33 -9.46
N ASP A 45 17.01 -6.26 -10.00
CA ASP A 45 18.21 -5.78 -9.28
C ASP A 45 18.09 -4.34 -8.74
N LYS A 46 17.15 -3.56 -9.27
CA LYS A 46 16.87 -2.18 -8.82
C LYS A 46 15.71 -2.10 -7.83
N GLY A 47 15.09 -3.25 -7.53
CA GLY A 47 13.91 -3.33 -6.67
C GLY A 47 14.22 -3.21 -5.19
N LEU A 48 13.15 -3.05 -4.40
CA LEU A 48 13.27 -2.94 -2.93
C LEU A 48 13.39 -4.30 -2.24
N HIS A 49 13.11 -5.40 -2.95
CA HIS A 49 13.19 -6.80 -2.48
C HIS A 49 12.43 -7.06 -1.17
N LEU A 50 11.24 -6.48 -1.04
CA LEU A 50 10.42 -6.61 0.14
C LEU A 50 10.04 -8.08 0.39
N LYS A 51 10.11 -8.48 1.65
CA LYS A 51 9.63 -9.76 2.14
C LYS A 51 8.44 -9.55 3.06
N PHE A 52 7.43 -10.40 2.93
CA PHE A 52 6.18 -10.26 3.65
C PHE A 52 5.91 -11.48 4.52
N ALA A 53 5.38 -11.23 5.72
CA ALA A 53 4.79 -12.23 6.60
C ALA A 53 3.27 -12.01 6.63
N PHE A 54 2.51 -13.04 6.26
CA PHE A 54 1.05 -13.03 6.26
C PHE A 54 0.49 -13.72 7.49
N SER A 55 -0.48 -13.10 8.16
CA SER A 55 -1.27 -13.69 9.24
C SER A 55 -2.68 -13.98 8.73
N GLU A 56 -3.00 -15.26 8.53
CA GLU A 56 -4.34 -15.69 8.12
C GLU A 56 -5.39 -15.37 9.18
N LYS A 57 -5.02 -15.56 10.47
CA LYS A 57 -5.90 -15.27 11.61
C LYS A 57 -6.37 -13.83 11.65
N ASP A 58 -5.44 -12.89 11.45
CA ASP A 58 -5.70 -11.46 11.56
C ASP A 58 -6.02 -10.82 10.20
N LYS A 59 -5.92 -11.59 9.10
CA LYS A 59 -6.02 -11.10 7.72
C LYS A 59 -5.16 -9.85 7.53
N SER A 60 -3.90 -9.96 7.90
CA SER A 60 -2.92 -8.89 7.86
C SER A 60 -1.60 -9.34 7.25
N VAL A 61 -0.84 -8.41 6.76
CA VAL A 61 0.51 -8.63 6.26
C VAL A 61 1.47 -7.65 6.91
N GLU A 62 2.67 -8.09 7.15
CA GLU A 62 3.75 -7.27 7.68
C GLU A 62 4.99 -7.37 6.82
N THR A 63 5.71 -6.28 6.71
CA THR A 63 7.04 -6.21 6.13
C THR A 63 7.91 -5.27 6.94
N LYS A 64 9.22 -5.42 6.84
CA LYS A 64 10.20 -4.54 7.47
C LYS A 64 11.23 -4.16 6.42
N PHE A 65 11.27 -2.91 6.06
CA PHE A 65 12.23 -2.36 5.12
C PHE A 65 13.37 -1.65 5.84
N MET A 66 14.58 -1.75 5.30
CA MET A 66 15.76 -1.03 5.77
C MET A 66 16.19 -0.06 4.66
N PRO A 67 15.74 1.20 4.68
CA PRO A 67 16.09 2.15 3.64
C PRO A 67 17.58 2.52 3.70
N SER A 68 18.25 2.48 2.55
CA SER A 68 19.61 3.00 2.38
C SER A 68 19.59 4.47 2.00
N GLU A 69 20.76 5.09 1.86
CA GLU A 69 20.89 6.46 1.37
C GLU A 69 20.37 6.64 -0.07
N ALA A 70 20.34 5.57 -0.87
CA ALA A 70 19.75 5.60 -2.22
C ALA A 70 18.23 5.83 -2.21
N HIS A 71 17.56 5.65 -1.08
CA HIS A 71 16.12 5.83 -0.92
C HIS A 71 15.74 7.21 -0.33
N GLN A 72 16.71 8.13 -0.20
CA GLN A 72 16.44 9.44 0.38
C GLN A 72 15.80 10.42 -0.61
N GLY A 73 14.96 11.32 -0.10
CA GLY A 73 14.52 12.54 -0.77
C GLY A 73 15.37 13.73 -0.34
N TRP A 74 15.53 13.90 0.95
CA TRP A 74 16.47 14.83 1.57
C TRP A 74 17.55 14.03 2.30
N LYS A 75 18.73 14.63 2.52
CA LYS A 75 19.85 13.96 3.20
C LYS A 75 19.37 13.33 4.52
N GLY A 76 19.51 12.02 4.61
CA GLY A 76 19.12 11.23 5.78
C GLY A 76 17.61 11.00 5.97
N ILE A 77 16.76 11.47 5.05
CA ILE A 77 15.29 11.32 5.13
C ILE A 77 14.80 10.51 3.94
N VAL A 78 14.03 9.46 4.20
CA VAL A 78 13.43 8.59 3.18
C VAL A 78 12.46 9.38 2.32
N HIS A 79 12.55 9.19 1.00
CA HIS A 79 11.64 9.80 0.05
C HIS A 79 10.20 9.32 0.27
N GLY A 80 9.23 10.25 0.28
CA GLY A 80 7.82 9.93 0.51
C GLY A 80 7.26 8.91 -0.49
N GLY A 81 7.71 8.95 -1.75
CA GLY A 81 7.34 7.96 -2.76
C GLY A 81 7.80 6.54 -2.43
N ILE A 82 8.96 6.37 -1.77
CA ILE A 82 9.40 5.04 -1.28
C ILE A 82 8.45 4.55 -0.19
N ILE A 83 8.08 5.40 0.77
CA ILE A 83 7.12 5.05 1.82
C ILE A 83 5.77 4.66 1.21
N ALA A 84 5.27 5.43 0.23
CA ALA A 84 4.04 5.10 -0.50
C ALA A 84 4.13 3.75 -1.20
N THR A 85 5.25 3.45 -1.88
CA THR A 85 5.49 2.14 -2.53
C THR A 85 5.47 0.99 -1.53
N LEU A 86 6.08 1.15 -0.35
CA LEU A 86 6.06 0.11 0.70
C LEU A 86 4.64 -0.19 1.16
N MET A 87 3.84 0.86 1.36
CA MET A 87 2.47 0.73 1.85
C MET A 87 1.53 0.17 0.77
N ASP A 88 1.67 0.63 -0.47
CA ASP A 88 0.91 0.11 -1.62
C ASP A 88 1.17 -1.38 -1.82
N GLU A 89 2.45 -1.78 -1.86
CA GLU A 89 2.82 -3.18 -2.03
C GLU A 89 2.34 -4.06 -0.86
N ALA A 90 2.42 -3.58 0.38
CA ALA A 90 1.91 -4.32 1.53
C ALA A 90 0.41 -4.59 1.40
N MET A 91 -0.38 -3.60 0.97
CA MET A 91 -1.81 -3.73 0.75
C MET A 91 -2.12 -4.65 -0.44
N ALA A 92 -1.37 -4.56 -1.54
CA ALA A 92 -1.52 -5.42 -2.70
C ALA A 92 -1.15 -6.88 -2.39
N LYS A 93 -0.04 -7.11 -1.66
CA LYS A 93 0.37 -8.46 -1.23
C LYS A 93 -0.62 -9.11 -0.27
N LEU A 94 -1.21 -8.34 0.65
CA LEU A 94 -2.28 -8.84 1.50
C LEU A 94 -3.44 -9.42 0.69
N VAL A 95 -3.91 -8.67 -0.31
CA VAL A 95 -5.01 -9.08 -1.19
C VAL A 95 -4.62 -10.30 -2.03
N HIS A 96 -3.39 -10.35 -2.52
CA HIS A 96 -2.84 -11.49 -3.24
C HIS A 96 -2.77 -12.75 -2.36
N PHE A 97 -2.27 -12.66 -1.12
CA PHE A 97 -2.24 -13.79 -0.17
C PHE A 97 -3.64 -14.31 0.18
N MET A 98 -4.65 -13.46 0.10
CA MET A 98 -6.06 -13.87 0.26
C MET A 98 -6.63 -14.57 -0.99
N GLY A 99 -5.85 -14.75 -2.05
CA GLY A 99 -6.24 -15.45 -3.29
C GLY A 99 -6.89 -14.57 -4.36
N TYR A 100 -6.80 -13.24 -4.24
CA TYR A 100 -7.33 -12.33 -5.25
C TYR A 100 -6.25 -11.80 -6.18
N HIS A 101 -6.57 -11.71 -7.48
CA HIS A 101 -5.78 -10.98 -8.47
C HIS A 101 -6.36 -9.58 -8.60
N ALA A 102 -5.63 -8.58 -8.13
CA ALA A 102 -6.12 -7.20 -8.06
C ALA A 102 -5.01 -6.19 -8.34
N VAL A 103 -5.40 -5.01 -8.81
CA VAL A 103 -4.50 -3.86 -8.97
C VAL A 103 -5.01 -2.68 -8.14
N THR A 104 -4.11 -1.82 -7.72
CA THR A 104 -4.44 -0.61 -6.96
C THR A 104 -5.19 0.38 -7.83
N ALA A 105 -6.43 0.66 -7.47
CA ALA A 105 -7.30 1.62 -8.15
C ALA A 105 -7.21 3.03 -7.54
N SER A 106 -6.95 3.12 -6.25
CA SER A 106 -6.68 4.40 -5.58
C SER A 106 -5.82 4.17 -4.34
N LEU A 107 -4.96 5.13 -4.06
CA LEU A 107 -4.08 5.17 -2.90
C LEU A 107 -4.12 6.57 -2.29
N ASP A 108 -4.42 6.68 -1.00
CA ASP A 108 -4.30 7.90 -0.19
C ASP A 108 -3.27 7.66 0.89
N VAL A 109 -2.25 8.51 0.96
CA VAL A 109 -1.17 8.41 1.95
C VAL A 109 -1.07 9.71 2.75
N ARG A 110 -1.11 9.58 4.07
CA ARG A 110 -0.97 10.70 5.01
C ARG A 110 0.33 10.55 5.80
N TYR A 111 1.28 11.41 5.54
CA TYR A 111 2.55 11.45 6.25
C TYR A 111 2.39 12.17 7.57
N LYS A 112 2.80 11.53 8.66
CA LYS A 112 2.70 12.04 10.04
C LYS A 112 4.05 12.50 10.59
N SER A 113 5.12 11.83 10.19
CA SER A 113 6.48 12.16 10.56
C SER A 113 7.48 11.72 9.49
N VAL A 114 8.72 12.16 9.62
CA VAL A 114 9.80 11.72 8.73
C VAL A 114 10.27 10.31 9.10
N ALA A 115 10.66 9.51 8.10
CA ALA A 115 11.44 8.29 8.27
C ALA A 115 12.90 8.59 7.95
N LYS A 116 13.81 8.05 8.74
CA LYS A 116 15.24 8.20 8.49
C LYS A 116 15.79 7.04 7.68
N THR A 117 16.77 7.34 6.83
CA THR A 117 17.58 6.29 6.19
C THR A 117 18.37 5.54 7.25
N LEU A 118 18.68 4.27 6.96
CA LEU A 118 19.43 3.36 7.85
C LEU A 118 18.69 3.02 9.16
N GLU A 119 17.42 3.41 9.28
CA GLU A 119 16.54 2.98 10.37
C GLU A 119 15.42 2.08 9.82
N ALA A 120 15.09 1.03 10.58
CA ALA A 120 14.06 0.09 10.17
C ALA A 120 12.69 0.75 10.05
N LEU A 121 11.97 0.45 8.97
CA LEU A 121 10.63 0.95 8.68
C LEU A 121 9.66 -0.24 8.56
N PRO A 122 9.08 -0.69 9.67
CA PRO A 122 8.02 -1.69 9.63
C PRO A 122 6.74 -1.12 9.03
N VAL A 123 6.08 -1.94 8.20
CA VAL A 123 4.78 -1.64 7.60
C VAL A 123 3.84 -2.80 7.86
N ARG A 124 2.64 -2.51 8.33
CA ARG A 124 1.55 -3.45 8.51
C ARG A 124 0.35 -3.03 7.68
N ALA A 125 -0.26 -3.96 6.97
CA ALA A 125 -1.50 -3.74 6.24
C ALA A 125 -2.60 -4.73 6.67
N GLU A 126 -3.85 -4.28 6.59
CA GLU A 126 -5.04 -5.05 6.90
C GLU A 126 -6.19 -4.72 5.93
N VAL A 127 -7.14 -5.67 5.77
CA VAL A 127 -8.36 -5.43 5.02
C VAL A 127 -9.37 -4.73 5.90
N SER A 128 -9.95 -3.64 5.41
CA SER A 128 -11.04 -2.94 6.12
C SER A 128 -12.43 -3.32 5.60
N LYS A 129 -12.56 -3.67 4.31
CA LYS A 129 -13.85 -4.03 3.69
C LYS A 129 -13.63 -4.74 2.36
N ILE A 130 -14.51 -5.69 2.04
CA ILE A 130 -14.64 -6.30 0.70
C ILE A 130 -16.04 -5.97 0.18
N ALA A 131 -16.11 -5.37 -1.00
CA ALA A 131 -17.38 -4.97 -1.63
C ALA A 131 -17.35 -5.29 -3.13
N LYS A 132 -17.99 -6.40 -3.52
CA LYS A 132 -18.00 -6.91 -4.91
C LYS A 132 -16.56 -7.10 -5.43
N ARG A 133 -16.17 -6.30 -6.43
CA ARG A 133 -14.83 -6.33 -7.05
C ARG A 133 -13.84 -5.34 -6.43
N LEU A 134 -14.21 -4.63 -5.36
CA LEU A 134 -13.36 -3.68 -4.65
C LEU A 134 -12.98 -4.22 -3.27
N ILE A 135 -11.69 -4.24 -3.00
CA ILE A 135 -11.13 -4.56 -1.69
C ILE A 135 -10.53 -3.27 -1.12
N TYR A 136 -10.99 -2.88 0.05
CA TYR A 136 -10.52 -1.71 0.78
C TYR A 136 -9.52 -2.16 1.82
N THR A 137 -8.35 -1.54 1.81
CA THR A 137 -7.24 -1.87 2.69
C THR A 137 -6.72 -0.64 3.39
N LYS A 138 -6.03 -0.86 4.50
CA LYS A 138 -5.31 0.18 5.25
C LYS A 138 -3.92 -0.31 5.54
N ALA A 139 -2.97 0.63 5.65
CA ALA A 139 -1.62 0.32 6.07
C ALA A 139 -1.09 1.41 7.02
N ILE A 140 -0.19 1.01 7.91
CA ILE A 140 0.55 1.89 8.81
C ILE A 140 2.03 1.58 8.64
N ALA A 141 2.82 2.63 8.40
CA ALA A 141 4.27 2.60 8.46
C ALA A 141 4.73 3.27 9.75
N SER A 142 5.65 2.64 10.46
CA SER A 142 6.17 3.15 11.74
C SER A 142 7.69 3.24 11.70
N ALA A 143 8.27 4.11 12.51
CA ALA A 143 9.70 4.11 12.80
C ALA A 143 10.06 2.99 13.78
N GLY A 144 11.35 2.72 13.96
CA GLY A 144 11.83 1.67 14.86
C GLY A 144 11.45 1.85 16.33
N ASP A 145 11.17 3.08 16.76
CA ASP A 145 10.66 3.43 18.09
C ASP A 145 9.13 3.28 18.23
N GLY A 146 8.44 2.84 17.18
CA GLY A 146 6.99 2.67 17.12
C GLY A 146 6.21 3.94 16.75
N LYS A 147 6.86 5.06 16.52
CA LYS A 147 6.20 6.30 16.09
C LYS A 147 5.63 6.13 14.68
N VAL A 148 4.37 6.50 14.48
CA VAL A 148 3.73 6.44 13.16
C VAL A 148 4.39 7.44 12.20
N VAL A 149 4.89 6.91 11.08
CA VAL A 149 5.49 7.68 9.97
C VAL A 149 4.42 8.06 8.95
N ALA A 150 3.60 7.11 8.56
CA ALA A 150 2.50 7.34 7.62
C ALA A 150 1.35 6.37 7.83
N GLU A 151 0.16 6.81 7.43
CA GLU A 151 -1.06 6.01 7.32
C GLU A 151 -1.51 6.03 5.87
N ALA A 152 -1.98 4.91 5.36
CA ALA A 152 -2.53 4.82 4.02
C ALA A 152 -3.84 4.07 3.98
N SER A 153 -4.66 4.40 2.98
CA SER A 153 -5.80 3.60 2.58
C SER A 153 -5.78 3.39 1.06
N ALA A 154 -6.16 2.21 0.60
CA ALA A 154 -6.23 1.89 -0.80
C ALA A 154 -7.54 1.18 -1.15
N LYS A 155 -7.90 1.29 -2.43
CA LYS A 155 -8.93 0.48 -3.07
C LYS A 155 -8.24 -0.36 -4.14
N LEU A 156 -8.37 -1.66 -4.04
CA LEU A 156 -7.84 -2.59 -5.03
C LEU A 156 -9.01 -3.15 -5.84
N MET A 157 -8.85 -3.16 -7.17
CA MET A 157 -9.83 -3.72 -8.11
C MET A 157 -9.46 -5.14 -8.46
N VAL A 158 -10.38 -6.08 -8.24
CA VAL A 158 -10.24 -7.51 -8.57
C VAL A 158 -10.61 -7.74 -10.03
N TYR A 159 -9.78 -8.51 -10.74
CA TYR A 159 -9.94 -8.92 -12.14
C TYR A 159 -10.30 -10.38 -12.27
#